data_ca9dc497d2ac4d430a2ed6a9e6fcc0c3
#
_entry.id   ca9dc497d2ac4d430a2ed6a9e6fcc0c3
#
_cell.length_a   1.000
_cell.length_b   1.000
_cell.length_c   1.000
_cell.angle_alpha   90.00
_cell.angle_beta   90.00
_cell.angle_gamma   90.00
#
_symmetry.space_group_name_H-M   'P 1'
#
loop_
_entity.id
_entity.type
_entity.pdbx_description
1 polymer ?
#
loop_
_entity_poly.entity_id
_entity_poly.type
_entity_poly.pdbx_seq_one_letter_code
_entity_poly.pdbx_strand_id
1 'polypeptide(L)'
;MGGLLGLQVADLPLQLGEWLVGNFDPDMMALKLCNGSYMSITTQDVARVLGLPNGPLPISERDGPHVSPELRAWREEIKHRKGKITVKALVTQMLELKGGGEWFRRHLSVVVVSTLIASVSNGYANQKTVHMFRDVDRITDLDWCGYLLRSLVVAHGHWTQDRTRKFMGPLLFLILLYADRVVVGGRDVPRSIPTLNGWTTELLKAREAREITAQGFGQGMLDDPPHPTDFHAPSVEASLTGQPIRLNTEPGTLQPGPTLGTPQGFAQLFESKTGDLVLVATQVADMVRQNPNQAYGDHNFKRLPRHPIF
;
A
#
# COMPACT_ATOMS: atom_id res chain seq x y z
N MET A 1 5.12 -1.87 11.73
CA MET A 1 4.13 -1.13 10.90
C MET A 1 4.27 0.40 10.99
N GLY A 2 5.24 0.93 11.71
CA GLY A 2 5.47 2.39 11.85
C GLY A 2 5.68 3.13 10.52
N GLY A 3 6.16 2.45 9.48
CA GLY A 3 6.33 3.03 8.15
C GLY A 3 5.04 3.59 7.53
N LEU A 4 3.89 3.01 7.83
CA LEU A 4 2.59 3.47 7.32
C LEU A 4 2.13 4.81 7.91
N LEU A 5 2.77 5.30 8.98
CA LEU A 5 2.43 6.59 9.61
C LEU A 5 2.71 7.78 8.69
N GLY A 6 3.54 7.61 7.68
CA GLY A 6 3.85 8.63 6.69
C GLY A 6 2.93 8.64 5.47
N LEU A 7 1.89 7.80 5.43
CA LEU A 7 0.99 7.71 4.29
C LEU A 7 0.24 9.03 4.04
N GLN A 8 0.45 9.63 2.87
CA GLN A 8 -0.20 10.87 2.42
C GLN A 8 -0.92 10.69 1.07
N VAL A 9 -1.07 9.46 0.63
CA VAL A 9 -1.72 9.12 -0.64
C VAL A 9 -3.16 8.73 -0.37
N ALA A 10 -4.09 9.61 -0.74
CA ALA A 10 -5.53 9.42 -0.58
C ALA A 10 -6.22 8.89 -1.86
N ASP A 11 -5.56 9.03 -3.01
CA ASP A 11 -6.08 8.60 -4.31
C ASP A 11 -4.93 8.14 -5.21
N LEU A 12 -5.19 7.20 -6.12
CA LEU A 12 -4.16 6.56 -6.94
C LEU A 12 -4.24 7.01 -8.41
N PRO A 13 -3.10 7.15 -9.11
CA PRO A 13 -3.04 7.36 -10.54
C PRO A 13 -3.49 6.08 -11.26
N LEU A 14 -4.68 6.10 -11.86
CA LEU A 14 -5.35 4.89 -12.33
C LEU A 14 -4.79 4.34 -13.63
N GLN A 15 -4.38 5.21 -14.56
CA GLN A 15 -3.82 4.79 -15.84
C GLN A 15 -2.44 4.14 -15.63
N LEU A 16 -1.63 4.74 -14.75
CA LEU A 16 -0.36 4.14 -14.33
C LEU A 16 -0.61 2.80 -13.63
N GLY A 17 -1.59 2.75 -12.73
CA GLY A 17 -1.95 1.52 -12.03
C GLY A 17 -2.36 0.39 -12.97
N GLU A 18 -3.20 0.67 -13.96
CA GLU A 18 -3.62 -0.31 -14.98
C GLU A 18 -2.43 -0.79 -15.82
N TRP A 19 -1.57 0.14 -16.24
CA TRP A 19 -0.38 -0.19 -17.00
C TRP A 19 0.57 -1.10 -16.19
N LEU A 20 0.79 -0.81 -14.91
CA LEU A 20 1.64 -1.61 -14.02
C LEU A 20 1.10 -3.04 -13.86
N VAL A 21 -0.20 -3.19 -13.60
CA VAL A 21 -0.81 -4.51 -13.49
C VAL A 21 -0.73 -5.28 -14.80
N GLY A 22 -0.92 -4.59 -15.95
CA GLY A 22 -0.83 -5.19 -17.27
C GLY A 22 0.57 -5.63 -17.69
N ASN A 23 1.62 -5.04 -17.10
CA ASN A 23 3.03 -5.34 -17.37
C ASN A 23 3.73 -6.12 -16.24
N PHE A 24 2.98 -6.54 -15.21
CA PHE A 24 3.51 -7.41 -14.16
C PHE A 24 3.60 -8.85 -14.65
N ASP A 25 4.78 -9.43 -14.51
CA ASP A 25 5.07 -10.83 -14.80
C ASP A 25 5.16 -11.60 -13.46
N PRO A 26 4.16 -12.44 -13.13
CA PRO A 26 4.12 -13.17 -11.88
C PRO A 26 5.17 -14.31 -11.82
N ASP A 27 5.57 -14.88 -12.96
CA ASP A 27 6.54 -15.97 -13.01
C ASP A 27 7.96 -15.47 -12.76
N MET A 28 8.27 -14.28 -13.29
CA MET A 28 9.55 -13.60 -13.06
C MET A 28 9.55 -12.73 -11.80
N MET A 29 8.40 -12.52 -11.17
CA MET A 29 8.20 -11.54 -10.10
C MET A 29 8.86 -10.20 -10.49
N ALA A 30 8.43 -9.61 -11.60
CA ALA A 30 9.03 -8.43 -12.20
C ALA A 30 8.02 -7.58 -12.97
N LEU A 31 8.34 -6.30 -13.16
CA LEU A 31 7.65 -5.42 -14.11
C LEU A 31 8.45 -5.33 -15.41
N LYS A 32 7.78 -5.58 -16.54
CA LYS A 32 8.35 -5.40 -17.86
C LYS A 32 8.27 -3.92 -18.25
N LEU A 33 9.39 -3.32 -18.60
CA LEU A 33 9.49 -1.94 -19.07
C LEU A 33 9.46 -1.85 -20.60
N CYS A 34 9.17 -0.65 -21.13
CA CYS A 34 9.04 -0.45 -22.58
C CYS A 34 10.32 -0.72 -23.37
N ASN A 35 11.49 -0.52 -22.75
CA ASN A 35 12.79 -0.85 -23.36
C ASN A 35 13.10 -2.36 -23.38
N GLY A 36 12.18 -3.20 -22.94
CA GLY A 36 12.35 -4.65 -22.84
C GLY A 36 13.09 -5.14 -21.59
N SER A 37 13.57 -4.23 -20.73
CA SER A 37 14.17 -4.62 -19.44
C SER A 37 13.10 -5.03 -18.42
N TYR A 38 13.53 -5.73 -17.38
CA TYR A 38 12.68 -6.17 -16.27
C TYR A 38 13.15 -5.55 -14.96
N MET A 39 12.22 -4.95 -14.23
CA MET A 39 12.43 -4.49 -12.87
C MET A 39 11.99 -5.58 -11.89
N SER A 40 12.93 -6.26 -11.25
CA SER A 40 12.65 -7.30 -10.26
C SER A 40 11.92 -6.73 -9.03
N ILE A 41 11.06 -7.54 -8.43
CA ILE A 41 10.29 -7.19 -7.24
C ILE A 41 10.59 -8.20 -6.14
N THR A 42 11.04 -7.73 -4.98
CA THR A 42 11.48 -8.55 -3.86
C THR A 42 10.78 -8.19 -2.56
N THR A 43 10.89 -9.04 -1.54
CA THR A 43 10.41 -8.72 -0.18
C THR A 43 11.12 -7.51 0.42
N GLN A 44 12.38 -7.29 0.05
CA GLN A 44 13.13 -6.11 0.48
C GLN A 44 12.55 -4.82 -0.11
N ASP A 45 12.06 -4.87 -1.36
CA ASP A 45 11.38 -3.73 -1.96
C ASP A 45 10.08 -3.40 -1.22
N VAL A 46 9.31 -4.41 -0.80
CA VAL A 46 8.11 -4.18 0.01
C VAL A 46 8.46 -3.51 1.35
N ALA A 47 9.47 -4.02 2.04
CA ALA A 47 9.93 -3.45 3.31
C ALA A 47 10.40 -2.00 3.12
N ARG A 48 11.14 -1.71 2.04
CA ARG A 48 11.67 -0.38 1.73
C ARG A 48 10.58 0.59 1.31
N VAL A 49 9.64 0.15 0.50
CA VAL A 49 8.58 1.02 -0.05
C VAL A 49 7.51 1.35 1.00
N LEU A 50 7.02 0.36 1.73
CA LEU A 50 5.91 0.51 2.66
C LEU A 50 6.31 0.52 4.15
N GLY A 51 7.55 0.13 4.47
CA GLY A 51 7.99 -0.03 5.87
C GLY A 51 7.28 -1.18 6.59
N LEU A 52 6.84 -2.20 5.86
CA LEU A 52 6.23 -3.39 6.44
C LEU A 52 7.30 -4.32 7.01
N PRO A 53 7.01 -5.04 8.12
CA PRO A 53 7.92 -6.03 8.66
C PRO A 53 8.15 -7.20 7.68
N ASN A 54 9.40 -7.70 7.65
CA ASN A 54 9.80 -8.88 6.90
C ASN A 54 10.25 -9.95 7.90
N GLY A 55 9.31 -10.41 8.73
CA GLY A 55 9.57 -11.36 9.79
C GLY A 55 9.65 -12.82 9.29
N PRO A 56 10.12 -13.76 10.14
CA PRO A 56 10.30 -15.15 9.77
C PRO A 56 9.02 -15.98 9.74
N LEU A 57 7.89 -15.47 10.27
CA LEU A 57 6.66 -16.23 10.41
C LEU A 57 5.70 -15.97 9.24
N PRO A 58 5.40 -16.95 8.40
CA PRO A 58 4.52 -16.76 7.26
C PRO A 58 3.08 -16.42 7.70
N ILE A 59 2.47 -15.44 7.04
CA ILE A 59 1.03 -15.17 7.19
C ILE A 59 0.27 -16.15 6.30
N SER A 60 -0.68 -16.87 6.90
CA SER A 60 -1.57 -17.80 6.22
C SER A 60 -3.02 -17.29 6.24
N GLU A 61 -3.76 -17.59 5.20
CA GLU A 61 -5.20 -17.37 5.14
C GLU A 61 -5.94 -18.64 5.59
N ARG A 62 -7.07 -18.46 6.27
CA ARG A 62 -8.02 -19.53 6.52
C ARG A 62 -9.28 -19.32 5.71
N ASP A 63 -9.51 -20.22 4.78
CA ASP A 63 -10.75 -20.34 4.03
C ASP A 63 -11.60 -21.48 4.62
N GLY A 64 -12.90 -21.28 4.66
CA GLY A 64 -13.81 -22.35 5.03
C GLY A 64 -14.97 -21.91 5.94
N PRO A 65 -15.95 -22.82 6.14
CA PRO A 65 -17.15 -22.54 6.92
C PRO A 65 -16.89 -22.47 8.43
N HIS A 66 -15.74 -22.99 8.89
CA HIS A 66 -15.41 -23.02 10.31
C HIS A 66 -14.85 -21.70 10.79
N VAL A 67 -15.64 -21.03 11.64
CA VAL A 67 -15.21 -19.80 12.32
C VAL A 67 -14.24 -20.19 13.43
N SER A 68 -12.96 -19.77 13.32
CA SER A 68 -11.99 -20.01 14.38
C SER A 68 -12.39 -19.31 15.68
N PRO A 69 -11.91 -19.78 16.85
CA PRO A 69 -12.16 -19.11 18.13
C PRO A 69 -11.72 -17.63 18.10
N GLU A 70 -10.59 -17.34 17.48
CA GLU A 70 -10.04 -15.99 17.34
C GLU A 70 -10.95 -15.10 16.50
N LEU A 71 -11.46 -15.62 15.38
CA LEU A 71 -12.37 -14.87 14.52
C LEU A 71 -13.71 -14.63 15.21
N ARG A 72 -14.19 -15.59 16.02
CA ARG A 72 -15.41 -15.42 16.82
C ARG A 72 -15.23 -14.34 17.85
N ALA A 73 -14.16 -14.40 18.66
CA ALA A 73 -13.85 -13.39 19.66
C ALA A 73 -13.71 -11.99 19.06
N TRP A 74 -13.03 -11.90 17.89
CA TRP A 74 -12.88 -10.65 17.17
C TRP A 74 -14.22 -10.07 16.68
N ARG A 75 -15.15 -10.93 16.17
CA ARG A 75 -16.50 -10.50 15.78
C ARG A 75 -17.38 -10.08 16.96
N GLU A 76 -17.23 -10.73 18.09
CA GLU A 76 -17.95 -10.39 19.33
C GLU A 76 -17.51 -9.02 19.86
N GLU A 77 -16.20 -8.73 19.84
CA GLU A 77 -15.64 -7.43 20.24
C GLU A 77 -16.21 -6.29 19.38
N ILE A 78 -16.29 -6.49 18.06
CA ILE A 78 -16.84 -5.49 17.14
C ILE A 78 -18.38 -5.40 17.22
N LYS A 79 -19.02 -6.23 18.03
CA LYS A 79 -20.50 -6.33 18.14
C LYS A 79 -21.20 -6.64 16.82
N HIS A 80 -20.49 -7.19 15.85
CA HIS A 80 -20.98 -7.51 14.49
C HIS A 80 -21.10 -9.01 14.26
N ARG A 81 -22.16 -9.63 14.83
CA ARG A 81 -22.37 -11.08 14.78
C ARG A 81 -22.60 -11.66 13.36
N LYS A 82 -23.01 -10.84 12.40
CA LYS A 82 -23.37 -11.29 11.03
C LYS A 82 -22.19 -11.39 10.06
N GLY A 83 -20.97 -11.16 10.50
CA GLY A 83 -19.74 -11.40 9.71
C GLY A 83 -19.45 -10.44 8.55
N LYS A 84 -20.35 -9.51 8.21
CA LYS A 84 -20.15 -8.50 7.17
C LYS A 84 -19.67 -7.18 7.78
N ILE A 85 -18.38 -7.16 8.18
CA ILE A 85 -17.75 -6.01 8.80
C ILE A 85 -17.08 -5.20 7.70
N THR A 86 -17.40 -3.91 7.59
CA THR A 86 -16.73 -3.01 6.65
C THR A 86 -15.44 -2.45 7.26
N VAL A 87 -14.46 -2.10 6.41
CA VAL A 87 -13.24 -1.42 6.85
C VAL A 87 -13.58 -0.11 7.56
N LYS A 88 -14.56 0.65 7.03
CA LYS A 88 -15.03 1.90 7.65
C LYS A 88 -15.53 1.69 9.10
N ALA A 89 -16.30 0.63 9.35
CA ALA A 89 -16.78 0.31 10.70
C ALA A 89 -15.62 -0.02 11.65
N LEU A 90 -14.60 -0.75 11.16
CA LEU A 90 -13.40 -1.02 11.95
C LEU A 90 -12.65 0.26 12.33
N VAL A 91 -12.46 1.16 11.38
CA VAL A 91 -11.78 2.43 11.63
C VAL A 91 -12.55 3.29 12.62
N THR A 92 -13.89 3.37 12.48
CA THR A 92 -14.72 4.08 13.47
C THR A 92 -14.49 3.53 14.87
N GLN A 93 -14.47 2.21 15.03
CA GLN A 93 -14.22 1.59 16.34
C GLN A 93 -12.80 1.82 16.85
N MET A 94 -11.80 1.81 15.94
CA MET A 94 -10.42 2.13 16.33
C MET A 94 -10.29 3.56 16.86
N LEU A 95 -11.04 4.52 16.32
CA LEU A 95 -11.07 5.90 16.82
C LEU A 95 -11.66 6.01 18.24
N GLU A 96 -12.51 5.07 18.64
CA GLU A 96 -13.04 4.97 20.00
C GLU A 96 -12.02 4.36 20.98
N LEU A 97 -11.08 3.54 20.49
CA LEU A 97 -10.02 2.90 21.27
C LEU A 97 -8.84 3.86 21.53
N LYS A 98 -9.11 5.00 22.19
CA LYS A 98 -8.15 6.11 22.41
C LYS A 98 -6.85 5.71 23.10
N GLY A 99 -6.82 4.56 23.78
CA GLY A 99 -5.66 4.04 24.51
C GLY A 99 -4.73 3.14 23.68
N GLY A 100 -5.00 2.93 22.38
CA GLY A 100 -4.28 1.92 21.60
C GLY A 100 -4.60 0.50 22.13
N GLY A 101 -3.58 -0.26 22.50
CA GLY A 101 -3.76 -1.57 23.12
C GLY A 101 -3.92 -2.71 22.10
N GLU A 102 -4.29 -3.89 22.64
CA GLU A 102 -4.33 -5.13 21.87
C GLU A 102 -5.37 -5.10 20.74
N TRP A 103 -6.58 -4.66 21.04
CA TRP A 103 -7.67 -4.60 20.07
C TRP A 103 -7.39 -3.58 18.95
N PHE A 104 -6.83 -2.43 19.29
CA PHE A 104 -6.40 -1.44 18.30
C PHE A 104 -5.38 -2.04 17.32
N ARG A 105 -4.31 -2.69 17.83
CA ARG A 105 -3.27 -3.31 17.00
C ARG A 105 -3.83 -4.44 16.12
N ARG A 106 -4.77 -5.22 16.64
CA ARG A 106 -5.45 -6.28 15.90
C ARG A 106 -6.33 -5.72 14.79
N HIS A 107 -7.13 -4.70 15.07
CA HIS A 107 -7.96 -4.03 14.07
C HIS A 107 -7.10 -3.36 12.99
N LEU A 108 -6.02 -2.67 13.38
CA LEU A 108 -5.07 -2.06 12.45
C LEU A 108 -4.49 -3.10 11.49
N SER A 109 -4.10 -4.28 11.97
CA SER A 109 -3.58 -5.35 11.13
C SER A 109 -4.62 -5.82 10.11
N VAL A 110 -5.88 -5.96 10.49
CA VAL A 110 -6.97 -6.32 9.58
C VAL A 110 -7.24 -5.19 8.57
N VAL A 111 -7.18 -3.93 9.00
CA VAL A 111 -7.31 -2.77 8.09
C VAL A 111 -6.17 -2.78 7.07
N VAL A 112 -4.92 -2.93 7.48
CA VAL A 112 -3.75 -2.99 6.57
C VAL A 112 -3.93 -4.10 5.54
N VAL A 113 -4.29 -5.31 5.96
CA VAL A 113 -4.56 -6.41 5.01
C VAL A 113 -5.67 -6.03 4.04
N SER A 114 -6.76 -5.49 4.54
CA SER A 114 -7.98 -5.23 3.74
C SER A 114 -7.83 -4.06 2.75
N THR A 115 -6.90 -3.14 3.02
CA THR A 115 -6.73 -1.92 2.23
C THR A 115 -5.51 -1.95 1.33
N LEU A 116 -4.38 -2.41 1.85
CA LEU A 116 -3.09 -2.27 1.18
C LEU A 116 -2.59 -3.57 0.55
N ILE A 117 -3.06 -4.74 0.99
CA ILE A 117 -2.49 -6.03 0.59
C ILE A 117 -3.48 -6.88 -0.20
N ALA A 118 -4.59 -7.28 0.43
CA ALA A 118 -5.56 -8.21 -0.12
C ALA A 118 -6.98 -7.68 0.10
N SER A 119 -7.36 -6.71 -0.72
CA SER A 119 -8.66 -6.07 -0.65
C SER A 119 -9.80 -7.06 -0.92
N VAL A 120 -10.97 -6.78 -0.36
CA VAL A 120 -12.19 -7.55 -0.60
C VAL A 120 -13.23 -6.65 -1.25
N SER A 121 -14.03 -7.20 -2.16
CA SER A 121 -15.11 -6.46 -2.81
C SER A 121 -16.07 -5.83 -1.78
N ASN A 122 -16.70 -4.72 -2.16
CA ASN A 122 -17.71 -4.01 -1.36
C ASN A 122 -17.21 -3.37 -0.05
N GLY A 123 -15.89 -3.14 0.11
CA GLY A 123 -15.33 -2.47 1.29
C GLY A 123 -15.41 -3.29 2.58
N TYR A 124 -15.62 -4.60 2.49
CA TYR A 124 -15.57 -5.48 3.65
C TYR A 124 -14.14 -5.73 4.11
N ALA A 125 -13.98 -5.97 5.40
CA ALA A 125 -12.70 -6.38 5.98
C ALA A 125 -12.36 -7.82 5.58
N ASN A 126 -11.11 -8.04 5.19
CA ASN A 126 -10.57 -9.36 4.94
C ASN A 126 -10.34 -10.06 6.29
N GLN A 127 -11.16 -11.07 6.57
CA GLN A 127 -11.17 -11.76 7.86
C GLN A 127 -10.32 -13.05 7.87
N LYS A 128 -9.75 -13.42 6.71
CA LYS A 128 -9.04 -14.70 6.56
C LYS A 128 -7.77 -14.80 7.40
N THR A 129 -7.17 -13.66 7.75
CA THR A 129 -5.92 -13.58 8.50
C THR A 129 -6.09 -13.26 9.98
N VAL A 130 -7.31 -13.04 10.49
CA VAL A 130 -7.57 -12.61 11.87
C VAL A 130 -6.93 -13.54 12.91
N HIS A 131 -6.89 -14.85 12.66
CA HIS A 131 -6.27 -15.85 13.54
C HIS A 131 -4.76 -15.64 13.72
N MET A 132 -4.08 -15.01 12.75
CA MET A 132 -2.65 -14.70 12.81
C MET A 132 -2.35 -13.55 13.79
N PHE A 133 -3.35 -12.73 14.11
CA PHE A 133 -3.22 -11.55 14.97
C PHE A 133 -3.66 -11.83 16.42
N ARG A 134 -3.67 -13.11 16.83
CA ARG A 134 -4.00 -13.52 18.19
C ARG A 134 -3.00 -12.93 19.21
N ASP A 135 -1.73 -13.07 18.92
CA ASP A 135 -0.65 -12.50 19.71
C ASP A 135 -0.15 -11.22 19.03
N VAL A 136 -0.61 -10.08 19.52
CA VAL A 136 -0.31 -8.78 18.93
C VAL A 136 1.13 -8.34 19.11
N ASP A 137 1.86 -8.90 20.09
CA ASP A 137 3.26 -8.59 20.33
C ASP A 137 4.16 -9.26 19.29
N ARG A 138 3.65 -10.31 18.62
CA ARG A 138 4.33 -11.00 17.54
C ARG A 138 3.94 -10.53 16.13
N ILE A 139 3.16 -9.48 16.00
CA ILE A 139 2.75 -8.93 14.68
C ILE A 139 3.97 -8.51 13.86
N THR A 140 5.06 -8.06 14.49
CA THR A 140 6.32 -7.70 13.82
C THR A 140 7.13 -8.90 13.35
N ASP A 141 6.90 -10.10 13.93
CA ASP A 141 7.55 -11.34 13.54
C ASP A 141 6.92 -11.97 12.28
N LEU A 142 5.77 -11.45 11.84
CA LEU A 142 5.08 -11.96 10.67
C LEU A 142 5.75 -11.49 9.37
N ASP A 143 5.77 -12.38 8.37
CA ASP A 143 6.22 -12.09 6.99
C ASP A 143 5.15 -11.33 6.21
N TRP A 144 5.01 -10.03 6.50
CA TRP A 144 4.11 -9.14 5.78
C TRP A 144 4.54 -8.93 4.33
N CYS A 145 5.84 -8.88 4.10
CA CYS A 145 6.40 -8.63 2.77
C CYS A 145 6.13 -9.79 1.81
N GLY A 146 6.41 -11.01 2.23
CA GLY A 146 6.09 -12.19 1.43
C GLY A 146 4.58 -12.39 1.26
N TYR A 147 3.77 -12.07 2.29
CA TYR A 147 2.31 -12.13 2.17
C TYR A 147 1.79 -11.14 1.11
N LEU A 148 2.32 -9.91 1.08
CA LEU A 148 1.97 -8.92 0.06
C LEU A 148 2.30 -9.42 -1.35
N LEU A 149 3.50 -9.98 -1.56
CA LEU A 149 3.89 -10.50 -2.88
C LEU A 149 3.03 -11.69 -3.31
N ARG A 150 2.71 -12.62 -2.41
CA ARG A 150 1.76 -13.71 -2.72
C ARG A 150 0.38 -13.17 -3.08
N SER A 151 -0.11 -12.16 -2.36
CA SER A 151 -1.38 -11.50 -2.66
C SER A 151 -1.37 -10.79 -4.01
N LEU A 152 -0.24 -10.20 -4.41
CA LEU A 152 -0.04 -9.59 -5.73
C LEU A 152 -0.21 -10.63 -6.85
N VAL A 153 0.45 -11.77 -6.74
CA VAL A 153 0.35 -12.88 -7.73
C VAL A 153 -1.08 -13.40 -7.84
N VAL A 154 -1.73 -13.66 -6.71
CA VAL A 154 -3.12 -14.16 -6.69
C VAL A 154 -4.08 -13.13 -7.30
N ALA A 155 -3.96 -11.86 -6.93
CA ALA A 155 -4.81 -10.79 -7.46
C ALA A 155 -4.59 -10.59 -8.97
N HIS A 156 -3.35 -10.67 -9.44
CA HIS A 156 -3.01 -10.59 -10.86
C HIS A 156 -3.63 -11.75 -11.64
N GLY A 157 -3.52 -12.99 -11.12
CA GLY A 157 -4.14 -14.16 -11.74
C GLY A 157 -5.67 -14.03 -11.88
N HIS A 158 -6.36 -13.52 -10.88
CA HIS A 158 -7.79 -13.25 -10.96
C HIS A 158 -8.14 -12.15 -11.98
N TRP A 159 -7.35 -11.08 -12.03
CA TRP A 159 -7.57 -9.98 -12.94
C TRP A 159 -7.29 -10.35 -14.41
N THR A 160 -6.28 -11.17 -14.68
CA THR A 160 -5.98 -11.64 -16.04
C THR A 160 -7.03 -12.59 -16.59
N GLN A 161 -7.69 -13.39 -15.73
CA GLN A 161 -8.81 -14.25 -16.12
C GLN A 161 -10.06 -13.45 -16.51
N ASP A 162 -10.29 -12.30 -15.88
CA ASP A 162 -11.43 -11.45 -16.16
C ASP A 162 -11.05 -9.97 -15.90
N ARG A 163 -10.61 -9.29 -16.95
CA ARG A 163 -10.17 -7.88 -16.90
C ARG A 163 -11.30 -6.88 -16.64
N THR A 164 -12.56 -7.32 -16.63
CA THR A 164 -13.68 -6.48 -16.20
C THR A 164 -13.76 -6.40 -14.67
N ARG A 165 -13.10 -7.30 -13.96
CA ARG A 165 -13.00 -7.27 -12.50
C ARG A 165 -11.99 -6.23 -12.03
N LYS A 166 -12.24 -5.73 -10.84
CA LYS A 166 -11.29 -4.86 -10.13
C LYS A 166 -10.04 -5.63 -9.78
N PHE A 167 -8.90 -4.98 -9.92
CA PHE A 167 -7.67 -5.47 -9.32
C PHE A 167 -7.74 -5.29 -7.79
N MET A 168 -7.69 -6.38 -7.04
CA MET A 168 -7.85 -6.38 -5.58
C MET A 168 -6.52 -6.56 -4.84
N GLY A 169 -5.41 -6.45 -5.54
CA GLY A 169 -4.05 -6.59 -5.01
C GLY A 169 -3.42 -5.28 -4.52
N PRO A 170 -2.14 -5.32 -4.14
CA PRO A 170 -1.40 -4.21 -3.53
C PRO A 170 -0.96 -3.15 -4.57
N LEU A 171 -1.92 -2.44 -5.16
CA LEU A 171 -1.66 -1.49 -6.25
C LEU A 171 -0.80 -0.31 -5.79
N LEU A 172 -1.03 0.23 -4.58
CA LEU A 172 -0.21 1.32 -4.03
C LEU A 172 1.27 0.93 -3.97
N PHE A 173 1.57 -0.30 -3.58
CA PHE A 173 2.95 -0.79 -3.57
C PHE A 173 3.58 -0.75 -4.96
N LEU A 174 2.89 -1.27 -5.99
CA LEU A 174 3.40 -1.26 -7.36
C LEU A 174 3.65 0.15 -7.88
N ILE A 175 2.72 1.07 -7.62
CA ILE A 175 2.84 2.48 -8.04
C ILE A 175 4.05 3.15 -7.37
N LEU A 176 4.20 2.99 -6.06
CA LEU A 176 5.30 3.60 -5.31
C LEU A 176 6.65 2.99 -5.69
N LEU A 177 6.71 1.67 -5.87
CA LEU A 177 7.93 0.99 -6.32
C LEU A 177 8.37 1.48 -7.69
N TYR A 178 7.43 1.57 -8.65
CA TYR A 178 7.70 2.09 -9.97
C TYR A 178 8.17 3.54 -9.93
N ALA A 179 7.46 4.40 -9.22
CA ALA A 179 7.77 5.83 -9.12
C ALA A 179 9.15 6.09 -8.47
N ASP A 180 9.58 5.24 -7.55
CA ASP A 180 10.91 5.33 -6.93
C ASP A 180 12.03 4.79 -7.82
N ARG A 181 11.78 3.69 -8.56
CA ARG A 181 12.82 2.97 -9.29
C ARG A 181 12.95 3.37 -10.77
N VAL A 182 11.90 3.89 -11.39
CA VAL A 182 11.91 4.30 -12.79
C VAL A 182 11.98 5.83 -12.86
N VAL A 183 13.12 6.37 -13.27
CA VAL A 183 13.37 7.82 -13.30
C VAL A 183 13.18 8.37 -14.70
N VAL A 184 12.32 9.39 -14.84
CA VAL A 184 12.02 10.07 -16.09
C VAL A 184 12.43 11.55 -15.98
N GLY A 185 13.53 11.92 -16.65
CA GLY A 185 14.00 13.32 -16.67
C GLY A 185 14.55 13.86 -15.33
N GLY A 186 14.62 13.04 -14.30
CA GLY A 186 15.05 13.40 -12.95
C GLY A 186 14.13 12.78 -11.90
N ARG A 187 14.55 12.83 -10.62
CA ARG A 187 13.73 12.34 -9.51
C ARG A 187 12.66 13.34 -9.14
N ASP A 188 11.44 12.85 -8.93
CA ASP A 188 10.31 13.66 -8.48
C ASP A 188 10.43 14.08 -7.02
N VAL A 189 10.93 13.14 -6.19
CA VAL A 189 11.09 13.32 -4.76
C VAL A 189 12.44 12.76 -4.29
N PRO A 190 13.05 13.34 -3.25
CA PRO A 190 14.21 12.73 -2.60
C PRO A 190 13.87 11.33 -2.10
N ARG A 191 14.82 10.41 -2.17
CA ARG A 191 14.64 9.06 -1.62
C ARG A 191 14.43 9.11 -0.12
N SER A 192 13.48 8.35 0.36
CA SER A 192 13.21 8.14 1.78
C SER A 192 12.95 6.66 2.06
N ILE A 193 13.17 6.22 3.29
CA ILE A 193 12.76 4.90 3.77
C ILE A 193 11.79 5.10 4.96
N PRO A 194 10.55 4.62 4.82
CA PRO A 194 9.97 4.03 3.61
C PRO A 194 9.71 5.07 2.52
N THR A 195 9.78 4.62 1.26
CA THR A 195 9.51 5.44 0.07
C THR A 195 8.15 6.15 0.15
N LEU A 196 7.19 5.49 0.76
CA LEU A 196 5.84 6.01 1.03
C LEU A 196 5.83 7.43 1.63
N ASN A 197 6.80 7.76 2.47
CA ASN A 197 6.85 9.07 3.17
C ASN A 197 7.13 10.26 2.24
N GLY A 198 7.70 10.01 1.06
CA GLY A 198 8.04 11.07 0.09
C GLY A 198 6.92 11.38 -0.89
N TRP A 199 5.88 10.55 -0.98
CA TRP A 199 4.87 10.65 -2.02
C TRP A 199 3.51 11.09 -1.48
N THR A 200 2.87 12.00 -2.23
CA THR A 200 1.47 12.43 -2.01
C THR A 200 0.61 12.05 -3.22
N THR A 201 -0.70 12.17 -3.08
CA THR A 201 -1.64 12.02 -4.20
C THR A 201 -1.29 12.90 -5.38
N GLU A 202 -0.98 14.18 -5.12
CA GLU A 202 -0.69 15.18 -6.13
C GLU A 202 0.59 14.84 -6.90
N LEU A 203 1.65 14.42 -6.20
CA LEU A 203 2.92 14.03 -6.81
C LEU A 203 2.75 12.78 -7.70
N LEU A 204 1.98 11.79 -7.26
CA LEU A 204 1.72 10.60 -8.06
C LEU A 204 0.87 10.92 -9.33
N LYS A 205 -0.14 11.76 -9.20
CA LYS A 205 -0.95 12.23 -10.35
C LYS A 205 -0.14 13.10 -11.32
N ALA A 206 0.73 13.98 -10.79
CA ALA A 206 1.64 14.76 -11.63
C ALA A 206 2.63 13.87 -12.39
N ARG A 207 3.13 12.80 -11.73
CA ARG A 207 3.99 11.80 -12.37
C ARG A 207 3.26 11.07 -13.50
N GLU A 208 2.04 10.59 -13.29
CA GLU A 208 1.20 9.98 -14.32
C GLU A 208 1.01 10.92 -15.52
N ALA A 209 0.57 12.15 -15.29
CA ALA A 209 0.33 13.12 -16.35
C ALA A 209 1.59 13.42 -17.17
N ARG A 210 2.73 13.54 -16.51
CA ARG A 210 4.02 13.78 -17.18
C ARG A 210 4.43 12.62 -18.08
N GLU A 211 4.29 11.37 -17.62
CA GLU A 211 4.64 10.21 -18.44
C GLU A 211 3.70 10.03 -19.63
N ILE A 212 2.40 10.27 -19.45
CA ILE A 212 1.44 10.27 -20.55
C ILE A 212 1.85 11.28 -21.63
N THR A 213 2.27 12.49 -21.22
CA THR A 213 2.73 13.54 -22.15
C THR A 213 4.07 13.18 -22.80
N ALA A 214 4.94 12.45 -22.11
CA ALA A 214 6.30 12.11 -22.54
C ALA A 214 6.42 10.76 -23.27
N GLN A 215 5.39 10.30 -24.00
CA GLN A 215 5.34 9.06 -24.80
C GLN A 215 4.87 7.81 -24.04
N GLY A 216 4.38 7.92 -22.84
CA GLY A 216 3.79 6.82 -22.07
C GLY A 216 4.67 6.26 -20.97
N PHE A 217 4.13 5.26 -20.28
CA PHE A 217 4.77 4.65 -19.10
C PHE A 217 5.95 3.74 -19.49
N GLY A 218 6.87 3.55 -18.53
CA GLY A 218 7.97 2.59 -18.66
C GLY A 218 9.15 3.03 -19.53
N GLN A 219 9.22 4.32 -19.91
CA GLN A 219 10.30 4.88 -20.75
C GLN A 219 11.50 5.38 -19.91
N GLY A 220 11.36 5.45 -18.59
CA GLY A 220 12.41 5.95 -17.71
C GLY A 220 13.60 5.00 -17.57
N MET A 221 14.68 5.52 -17.02
CA MET A 221 15.85 4.72 -16.63
C MET A 221 15.58 4.00 -15.33
N LEU A 222 15.94 2.72 -15.29
CA LEU A 222 15.91 1.95 -14.04
C LEU A 222 17.05 2.42 -13.14
N ASP A 223 16.70 2.81 -11.93
CA ASP A 223 17.65 3.24 -10.90
C ASP A 223 17.74 2.16 -9.81
N ASP A 224 18.96 1.82 -9.44
CA ASP A 224 19.21 0.76 -8.47
C ASP A 224 18.63 1.10 -7.08
N PRO A 225 18.21 0.08 -6.32
CA PRO A 225 17.80 0.28 -4.94
C PRO A 225 18.88 1.00 -4.15
N PRO A 226 18.53 2.02 -3.36
CA PRO A 226 19.51 2.71 -2.56
C PRO A 226 20.18 1.74 -1.58
N HIS A 227 21.52 1.80 -1.51
CA HIS A 227 22.26 1.10 -0.46
C HIS A 227 21.92 1.70 0.93
N PRO A 228 21.95 0.92 2.00
CA PRO A 228 21.75 1.45 3.36
C PRO A 228 22.67 2.62 3.74
N THR A 229 23.81 2.73 3.06
CA THR A 229 24.80 3.81 3.24
C THR A 229 24.42 5.12 2.53
N ASP A 230 23.46 5.11 1.63
CA ASP A 230 23.06 6.31 0.85
C ASP A 230 22.22 7.31 1.68
N PHE A 231 21.80 6.91 2.88
CA PHE A 231 21.02 7.74 3.79
C PHE A 231 21.93 8.45 4.81
N HIS A 232 22.87 9.26 4.34
CA HIS A 232 23.51 10.23 5.21
C HIS A 232 22.53 11.37 5.52
N ALA A 233 22.52 11.80 6.78
CA ALA A 233 21.74 12.96 7.22
C ALA A 233 22.02 14.15 6.29
N PRO A 234 21.02 14.96 5.94
CA PRO A 234 21.21 16.09 5.04
C PRO A 234 22.26 17.03 5.65
N SER A 235 23.39 17.15 4.98
CA SER A 235 24.35 18.21 5.25
C SER A 235 23.65 19.53 4.93
N VAL A 236 23.49 20.37 5.94
CA VAL A 236 22.95 21.73 5.81
C VAL A 236 24.01 22.59 5.16
N GLU A 237 24.13 22.51 3.84
CA GLU A 237 24.78 23.52 3.02
C GLU A 237 24.10 23.56 1.65
N ALA A 238 23.02 24.34 1.57
CA ALA A 238 22.43 24.70 0.30
C ALA A 238 22.70 26.18 0.02
N SER A 239 23.65 26.42 -0.87
CA SER A 239 23.85 27.71 -1.49
C SER A 239 22.65 28.13 -2.33
N LEU A 240 22.07 29.24 -1.98
CA LEU A 240 21.09 29.99 -2.76
C LEU A 240 21.74 30.54 -4.05
N THR A 241 21.37 30.01 -5.20
CA THR A 241 21.45 30.78 -6.46
C THR A 241 20.24 30.40 -7.32
N GLY A 242 19.26 31.28 -7.31
CA GLY A 242 18.11 31.22 -8.18
C GLY A 242 18.42 31.79 -9.57
N GLN A 243 17.92 31.10 -10.61
CA GLN A 243 17.59 31.75 -11.88
C GLN A 243 16.31 31.12 -12.45
N PRO A 244 15.38 31.95 -12.99
CA PRO A 244 14.12 31.45 -13.51
C PRO A 244 14.28 30.94 -14.95
N ILE A 245 13.80 29.73 -15.19
CA ILE A 245 13.71 29.13 -16.54
C ILE A 245 12.44 29.65 -17.21
N ARG A 246 12.61 30.31 -18.36
CA ARG A 246 11.50 30.73 -19.24
C ARG A 246 11.01 29.56 -20.08
N LEU A 247 9.74 29.28 -20.00
CA LEU A 247 9.01 28.35 -20.85
C LEU A 247 8.73 29.04 -22.22
N ASN A 248 9.28 28.48 -23.28
CA ASN A 248 8.84 28.78 -24.65
C ASN A 248 7.84 27.72 -25.07
N THR A 249 6.62 28.15 -25.32
CA THR A 249 5.53 27.32 -25.83
C THR A 249 5.40 27.53 -27.33
N GLU A 250 5.54 26.49 -28.13
CA GLU A 250 4.99 26.44 -29.49
C GLU A 250 4.14 25.17 -29.69
N PRO A 251 2.98 25.25 -30.35
CA PRO A 251 2.04 24.15 -30.48
C PRO A 251 2.33 23.31 -31.74
N GLY A 252 2.83 22.10 -31.52
CA GLY A 252 2.93 21.10 -32.59
C GLY A 252 1.70 20.21 -32.63
N THR A 253 0.97 20.25 -33.71
CA THR A 253 -0.20 19.41 -34.02
C THR A 253 0.22 17.96 -34.23
N LEU A 254 -0.22 17.03 -33.32
CA LEU A 254 -0.03 15.59 -33.50
C LEU A 254 -1.37 14.92 -33.80
N GLN A 255 -1.38 14.10 -34.82
CA GLN A 255 -2.53 13.27 -35.22
C GLN A 255 -2.74 12.12 -34.23
N PRO A 256 -3.99 11.69 -33.98
CA PRO A 256 -4.28 10.62 -33.06
C PRO A 256 -3.94 9.23 -33.62
N GLY A 257 -3.13 8.46 -32.89
CA GLY A 257 -2.92 7.03 -33.12
C GLY A 257 -4.16 6.19 -32.74
N PRO A 258 -4.21 4.90 -33.12
CA PRO A 258 -5.41 4.10 -33.05
C PRO A 258 -5.94 3.91 -31.63
N THR A 259 -7.22 4.19 -31.48
CA THR A 259 -8.01 4.11 -30.26
C THR A 259 -8.17 2.64 -29.81
N LEU A 260 -7.46 2.23 -28.76
CA LEU A 260 -7.86 1.06 -27.96
C LEU A 260 -9.08 1.45 -27.13
N GLY A 261 -10.05 0.53 -27.05
CA GLY A 261 -11.38 0.77 -26.46
C GLY A 261 -11.34 1.48 -25.09
N THR A 262 -12.24 2.40 -24.93
CA THR A 262 -12.32 3.35 -23.83
C THR A 262 -12.28 2.71 -22.41
N PRO A 263 -11.35 3.12 -21.53
CA PRO A 263 -11.23 2.61 -20.17
C PRO A 263 -12.26 3.16 -19.17
N GLN A 264 -13.37 3.72 -19.63
CA GLN A 264 -14.35 4.40 -18.75
C GLN A 264 -14.94 3.50 -17.65
N GLY A 265 -15.05 2.19 -17.88
CA GLY A 265 -15.55 1.26 -16.87
C GLY A 265 -14.56 0.96 -15.74
N PHE A 266 -13.24 0.96 -16.05
CA PHE A 266 -12.19 0.69 -15.07
C PHE A 266 -11.98 1.89 -14.13
N ALA A 267 -11.93 3.11 -14.68
CA ALA A 267 -11.76 4.35 -13.91
C ALA A 267 -12.89 4.57 -12.89
N GLN A 268 -14.15 4.57 -13.30
CA GLN A 268 -15.28 4.78 -12.40
C GLN A 268 -15.41 3.72 -11.30
N LEU A 269 -15.01 2.48 -11.58
CA LEU A 269 -15.05 1.40 -10.61
C LEU A 269 -13.91 1.51 -9.57
N PHE A 270 -12.78 2.08 -9.93
CA PHE A 270 -11.61 2.25 -9.06
C PHE A 270 -11.75 3.47 -8.15
N GLU A 271 -12.20 4.62 -8.68
CA GLU A 271 -12.33 5.90 -7.95
C GLU A 271 -13.18 5.79 -6.68
N SER A 272 -14.30 5.05 -6.73
CA SER A 272 -15.24 5.03 -5.60
C SER A 272 -14.80 4.24 -4.39
N LYS A 273 -13.76 3.39 -4.49
CA LYS A 273 -13.41 2.45 -3.40
C LYS A 273 -11.95 2.47 -2.97
N THR A 274 -11.03 2.86 -3.86
CA THR A 274 -9.63 3.04 -3.47
C THR A 274 -9.47 4.33 -2.69
N GLY A 275 -10.22 5.38 -3.02
CA GLY A 275 -10.25 6.63 -2.27
C GLY A 275 -10.70 6.41 -0.82
N ASP A 276 -11.77 5.66 -0.59
CA ASP A 276 -12.23 5.30 0.75
C ASP A 276 -11.17 4.51 1.55
N LEU A 277 -10.47 3.60 0.88
CA LEU A 277 -9.48 2.74 1.52
C LEU A 277 -8.21 3.50 1.92
N VAL A 278 -7.71 4.36 1.03
CA VAL A 278 -6.52 5.18 1.31
C VAL A 278 -6.85 6.29 2.30
N LEU A 279 -8.04 6.89 2.23
CA LEU A 279 -8.51 7.86 3.21
C LEU A 279 -8.54 7.25 4.61
N VAL A 280 -9.04 6.00 4.74
CA VAL A 280 -9.04 5.27 6.00
C VAL A 280 -7.61 5.00 6.50
N ALA A 281 -6.69 4.57 5.63
CA ALA A 281 -5.30 4.34 5.99
C ALA A 281 -4.63 5.65 6.45
N THR A 282 -4.91 6.77 5.77
CA THR A 282 -4.42 8.10 6.17
C THR A 282 -4.97 8.53 7.54
N GLN A 283 -6.28 8.33 7.79
CA GLN A 283 -6.89 8.64 9.10
C GLN A 283 -6.27 7.82 10.22
N VAL A 284 -6.00 6.52 9.98
CA VAL A 284 -5.30 5.67 10.95
C VAL A 284 -3.87 6.15 11.19
N ALA A 285 -3.15 6.52 10.13
CA ALA A 285 -1.80 7.07 10.25
C ALA A 285 -1.80 8.39 11.04
N ASP A 286 -2.75 9.29 10.80
CA ASP A 286 -2.89 10.54 11.55
C ASP A 286 -3.22 10.31 13.02
N MET A 287 -4.10 9.35 13.32
CA MET A 287 -4.44 8.97 14.70
C MET A 287 -3.22 8.43 15.45
N VAL A 288 -2.42 7.56 14.83
CA VAL A 288 -1.18 7.03 15.44
C VAL A 288 -0.15 8.13 15.62
N ARG A 289 -0.07 9.08 14.68
CA ARG A 289 0.82 10.25 14.74
C ARG A 289 0.46 11.20 15.91
N GLN A 290 -0.83 11.37 16.17
CA GLN A 290 -1.33 12.19 17.28
C GLN A 290 -1.14 11.53 18.65
N ASN A 291 -0.96 10.20 18.71
CA ASN A 291 -0.80 9.43 19.93
C ASN A 291 0.43 8.49 19.88
N PRO A 292 1.65 9.02 19.70
CA PRO A 292 2.85 8.21 19.49
C PRO A 292 3.18 7.27 20.66
N ASN A 293 2.90 7.67 21.91
CA ASN A 293 3.16 6.85 23.10
C ASN A 293 2.20 5.68 23.30
N GLN A 294 1.07 5.68 22.60
CA GLN A 294 0.08 4.61 22.66
C GLN A 294 0.27 3.54 21.58
N ALA A 295 0.95 3.88 20.48
CA ALA A 295 1.28 2.96 19.40
C ALA A 295 2.47 2.04 19.73
N TYR A 296 3.39 2.50 20.57
CA TYR A 296 4.52 1.75 21.11
C TYR A 296 4.21 1.47 22.58
N GLY A 297 3.59 0.33 22.88
CA GLY A 297 3.16 -0.02 24.22
C GLY A 297 4.22 0.27 25.29
N ASP A 298 3.81 1.00 26.30
CA ASP A 298 4.58 1.22 27.52
C ASP A 298 4.97 -0.15 28.12
N HIS A 299 6.26 -0.44 28.23
CA HIS A 299 6.79 -1.65 28.87
C HIS A 299 6.43 -1.80 30.36
N ASN A 300 5.58 -0.93 30.90
CA ASN A 300 5.22 -0.85 32.33
C ASN A 300 3.78 -1.27 32.66
N PHE A 301 3.03 -1.90 31.75
CA PHE A 301 1.72 -2.43 32.14
C PHE A 301 1.87 -3.74 32.90
N LYS A 302 1.62 -3.68 34.21
CA LYS A 302 1.47 -4.81 35.13
C LYS A 302 0.52 -5.85 34.53
N ARG A 303 0.99 -7.09 34.42
CA ARG A 303 0.21 -8.26 34.04
C ARG A 303 -1.07 -8.32 34.86
N LEU A 304 -2.23 -8.13 34.25
CA LEU A 304 -3.50 -8.52 34.83
C LEU A 304 -3.56 -10.06 34.95
N PRO A 305 -4.15 -10.60 36.03
CA PRO A 305 -4.16 -12.03 36.29
C PRO A 305 -4.90 -12.79 35.19
N ARG A 306 -4.30 -13.88 34.73
CA ARG A 306 -4.91 -14.83 33.81
C ARG A 306 -6.08 -15.51 34.54
N HIS A 307 -7.30 -15.30 34.08
CA HIS A 307 -8.40 -16.16 34.48
C HIS A 307 -8.19 -17.55 33.86
N PRO A 308 -8.28 -18.61 34.69
CA PRO A 308 -8.22 -19.96 34.17
C PRO A 308 -9.48 -20.24 33.33
N ILE A 309 -9.27 -20.76 32.15
CA ILE A 309 -10.35 -21.28 31.29
C ILE A 309 -10.58 -22.72 31.77
N PHE A 310 -11.76 -22.95 32.32
CA PHE A 310 -12.32 -24.29 32.48
C PHE A 310 -12.97 -24.70 31.14
#